data_792241bf99224ed6a768f72839855745
#
_entry.id   792241bf99224ed6a768f72839855745
#
_cell.length_a   1.000
_cell.length_b   1.000
_cell.length_c   1.000
_cell.angle_alpha   90.00
_cell.angle_beta   90.00
_cell.angle_gamma   90.00
#
_symmetry.space_group_name_H-M   'P 1'
#
loop_
_entity.id
_entity.type
_entity.pdbx_description
1 polymer ?
#
loop_
_entity_poly.entity_id
_entity_poly.type
_entity_poly.pdbx_seq_one_letter_code
_entity_poly.pdbx_strand_id
1 'polypeptide(L)'
;NTVTKEYYINDYGNQIVNFTESIFFRLREIKFNEKFVKKENLYPGEYVVDIAKKILLDTPDIDISNFKKILPLLSEISLKHSMILIKNDLKSLGISHDNFVSEKSLVKKNLVVKSIEYLKNKKYIEEGYLSPPKGEENRNWKKSKRLIFKSTLFGDDTDRALQKNDGTWTYFANDIAYHADKVS
;
A
#
# COMPACT_ATOMS: atom_id res chain seq x y z
N ASN A 1 7.99 -8.10 27.86
CA ASN A 1 8.14 -8.17 26.40
C ASN A 1 7.05 -9.10 25.86
N THR A 2 6.10 -8.55 25.13
CA THR A 2 5.05 -9.33 24.45
C THR A 2 5.56 -9.68 23.05
N VAL A 3 5.56 -10.98 22.71
CA VAL A 3 5.86 -11.42 21.36
C VAL A 3 4.55 -11.45 20.58
N THR A 4 4.41 -10.60 19.59
CA THR A 4 3.27 -10.60 18.67
C THR A 4 3.71 -11.06 17.29
N LYS A 5 2.95 -11.96 16.68
CA LYS A 5 3.11 -12.35 15.28
C LYS A 5 2.13 -11.52 14.45
N GLU A 6 2.64 -10.46 13.84
CA GLU A 6 1.82 -9.49 13.12
C GLU A 6 2.17 -9.45 11.63
N TYR A 7 1.13 -9.36 10.80
CA TYR A 7 1.22 -9.15 9.36
C TYR A 7 0.68 -7.77 9.01
N TYR A 8 1.52 -6.93 8.39
CA TYR A 8 1.12 -5.62 7.88
C TYR A 8 0.58 -5.76 6.46
N ILE A 9 -0.66 -5.31 6.26
CA ILE A 9 -1.33 -5.39 4.96
C ILE A 9 -1.12 -4.06 4.25
N ASN A 10 -0.40 -4.10 3.12
CA ASN A 10 -0.19 -2.96 2.24
C ASN A 10 -1.42 -2.78 1.31
N ASP A 11 -2.54 -2.32 1.89
CA ASP A 11 -3.85 -2.19 1.24
C ASP A 11 -4.22 -0.74 0.91
N TYR A 12 -3.21 0.14 0.75
CA TYR A 12 -3.40 1.55 0.45
C TYR A 12 -2.46 2.02 -0.68
N GLY A 13 -2.92 3.02 -1.45
CA GLY A 13 -2.12 3.64 -2.52
C GLY A 13 -2.38 3.07 -3.92
N ASN A 14 -1.60 3.58 -4.90
CA ASN A 14 -1.80 3.29 -6.33
C ASN A 14 -1.63 1.82 -6.69
N GLN A 15 -0.83 1.07 -5.95
CA GLN A 15 -0.65 -0.35 -6.18
C GLN A 15 -1.94 -1.16 -6.03
N ILE A 16 -2.83 -0.73 -5.12
CA ILE A 16 -4.14 -1.37 -4.97
C ILE A 16 -5.03 -1.07 -6.17
N VAL A 17 -4.96 0.14 -6.71
CA VAL A 17 -5.67 0.51 -7.94
C VAL A 17 -5.18 -0.36 -9.11
N ASN A 18 -3.86 -0.48 -9.29
CA ASN A 18 -3.24 -1.29 -10.33
C ASN A 18 -3.58 -2.80 -10.19
N PHE A 19 -3.57 -3.30 -8.97
CA PHE A 19 -3.97 -4.67 -8.65
C PHE A 19 -5.44 -4.91 -9.00
N THR A 20 -6.32 -4.01 -8.57
CA THR A 20 -7.75 -4.07 -8.87
C THR A 20 -8.04 -3.94 -10.37
N GLU A 21 -7.31 -3.07 -11.08
CA GLU A 21 -7.42 -2.93 -12.54
C GLU A 21 -6.99 -4.22 -13.25
N SER A 22 -5.97 -4.90 -12.74
CA SER A 22 -5.54 -6.19 -13.27
C SER A 22 -6.64 -7.24 -13.15
N ILE A 23 -7.27 -7.32 -11.99
CA ILE A 23 -8.41 -8.23 -11.75
C ILE A 23 -9.61 -7.84 -12.63
N PHE A 24 -9.90 -6.55 -12.77
CA PHE A 24 -10.97 -6.07 -13.65
C PHE A 24 -10.79 -6.54 -15.09
N PHE A 25 -9.57 -6.44 -15.65
CA PHE A 25 -9.31 -6.95 -17.00
C PHE A 25 -9.41 -8.47 -17.09
N ARG A 26 -8.99 -9.22 -16.05
CA ARG A 26 -9.17 -10.68 -16.01
C ARG A 26 -10.64 -11.08 -15.93
N LEU A 27 -11.46 -10.36 -15.16
CA LEU A 27 -12.91 -10.56 -15.13
C LEU A 27 -13.54 -10.36 -16.52
N ARG A 28 -13.14 -9.31 -17.24
CA ARG A 28 -13.63 -9.04 -18.60
C ARG A 28 -13.15 -10.08 -19.61
N GLU A 29 -11.89 -10.52 -19.51
CA GLU A 29 -11.35 -11.62 -20.30
C GLU A 29 -12.19 -12.90 -20.13
N ILE A 30 -12.50 -13.28 -18.88
CA ILE A 30 -13.27 -14.50 -18.58
C ILE A 30 -14.75 -14.35 -19.00
N LYS A 31 -15.39 -13.22 -18.68
CA LYS A 31 -16.83 -13.03 -18.86
C LYS A 31 -17.21 -12.69 -20.31
N PHE A 32 -16.34 -11.92 -21.02
CA PHE A 32 -16.65 -11.37 -22.35
C PHE A 32 -15.69 -11.82 -23.44
N ASN A 33 -14.73 -12.70 -23.11
CA ASN A 33 -13.66 -13.15 -24.03
C ASN A 33 -12.82 -12.00 -24.62
N GLU A 34 -12.64 -10.92 -23.85
CA GLU A 34 -11.80 -9.80 -24.22
C GLU A 34 -10.32 -10.14 -24.00
N LYS A 35 -9.42 -9.61 -24.85
CA LYS A 35 -7.99 -9.81 -24.65
C LYS A 35 -7.49 -9.04 -23.44
N PHE A 36 -6.72 -9.70 -22.56
CA PHE A 36 -6.06 -9.04 -21.44
C PHE A 36 -5.14 -7.92 -21.93
N VAL A 37 -5.34 -6.73 -21.43
CA VAL A 37 -4.53 -5.55 -21.77
C VAL A 37 -3.25 -5.57 -20.96
N LYS A 38 -2.11 -5.82 -21.63
CA LYS A 38 -0.79 -5.70 -20.97
C LYS A 38 -0.41 -4.23 -20.86
N LYS A 39 -0.38 -3.71 -19.62
CA LYS A 39 0.17 -2.39 -19.28
C LYS A 39 1.30 -2.61 -18.27
N GLU A 40 2.29 -1.72 -18.28
CA GLU A 40 3.50 -1.81 -17.45
C GLU A 40 3.23 -1.94 -15.95
N ASN A 41 2.15 -1.33 -15.47
CA ASN A 41 1.80 -1.30 -14.04
C ASN A 41 0.82 -2.40 -13.61
N LEU A 42 0.40 -3.31 -14.51
CA LEU A 42 -0.55 -4.36 -14.19
C LEU A 42 0.16 -5.65 -13.75
N TYR A 43 -0.52 -6.39 -12.88
CA TYR A 43 -0.05 -7.65 -12.34
C TYR A 43 -0.41 -8.80 -13.30
N PRO A 44 0.59 -9.46 -13.94
CA PRO A 44 0.33 -10.47 -14.96
C PRO A 44 0.17 -11.89 -14.41
N GLY A 45 0.39 -12.12 -13.11
CA GLY A 45 0.50 -13.45 -12.50
C GLY A 45 -0.81 -14.26 -12.55
N GLU A 46 -0.68 -15.59 -12.56
CA GLU A 46 -1.80 -16.54 -12.56
C GLU A 46 -2.75 -16.35 -11.36
N TYR A 47 -2.23 -15.98 -10.19
CA TYR A 47 -3.02 -15.72 -9.01
C TYR A 47 -4.09 -14.62 -9.23
N VAL A 48 -3.83 -13.66 -10.14
CA VAL A 48 -4.81 -12.62 -10.51
C VAL A 48 -5.98 -13.24 -11.28
N VAL A 49 -5.69 -14.24 -12.14
CA VAL A 49 -6.72 -15.01 -12.86
C VAL A 49 -7.56 -15.82 -11.87
N ASP A 50 -6.90 -16.48 -10.92
CA ASP A 50 -7.60 -17.30 -9.92
C ASP A 50 -8.50 -16.47 -9.01
N ILE A 51 -8.05 -15.27 -8.61
CA ILE A 51 -8.88 -14.31 -7.88
C ILE A 51 -10.09 -13.90 -8.73
N ALA A 52 -9.88 -13.56 -10.01
CA ALA A 52 -10.97 -13.19 -10.91
C ALA A 52 -12.01 -14.30 -11.07
N LYS A 53 -11.58 -15.56 -11.23
CA LYS A 53 -12.47 -16.73 -11.27
C LYS A 53 -13.27 -16.87 -9.98
N LYS A 54 -12.63 -16.71 -8.81
CA LYS A 54 -13.30 -16.77 -7.52
C LYS A 54 -14.35 -15.67 -7.36
N ILE A 55 -14.03 -14.45 -7.78
CA ILE A 55 -14.98 -13.33 -7.73
C ILE A 55 -16.21 -13.62 -8.60
N LEU A 56 -16.04 -14.19 -9.80
CA LEU A 56 -17.16 -14.55 -10.67
C LEU A 56 -18.01 -15.70 -10.10
N LEU A 57 -17.40 -16.64 -9.37
CA LEU A 57 -18.13 -17.69 -8.67
C LEU A 57 -18.96 -17.13 -7.50
N ASP A 58 -18.39 -16.23 -6.73
CA ASP A 58 -19.05 -15.66 -5.54
C ASP A 58 -20.07 -14.55 -5.92
N THR A 59 -19.86 -13.88 -7.06
CA THR A 59 -20.67 -12.76 -7.53
C THR A 59 -20.83 -12.82 -9.06
N PRO A 60 -21.65 -13.76 -9.60
CA PRO A 60 -21.79 -13.97 -11.05
C PRO A 60 -22.31 -12.74 -11.81
N ASP A 61 -23.18 -11.96 -11.15
CA ASP A 61 -23.85 -10.79 -11.72
C ASP A 61 -23.11 -9.47 -11.51
N ILE A 62 -21.82 -9.53 -11.09
CA ILE A 62 -21.01 -8.35 -10.88
C ILE A 62 -20.99 -7.46 -12.14
N ASP A 63 -21.33 -6.17 -11.97
CA ASP A 63 -21.30 -5.18 -13.06
C ASP A 63 -19.86 -4.69 -13.28
N ILE A 64 -19.25 -5.21 -14.33
CA ILE A 64 -17.89 -4.83 -14.77
C ILE A 64 -17.88 -3.98 -16.05
N SER A 65 -18.93 -3.19 -16.27
CA SER A 65 -19.03 -2.28 -17.41
C SER A 65 -18.12 -1.06 -17.31
N ASN A 66 -17.90 -0.54 -16.08
CA ASN A 66 -17.14 0.68 -15.84
C ASN A 66 -16.20 0.52 -14.62
N PHE A 67 -14.89 0.56 -14.90
CA PHE A 67 -13.87 0.38 -13.86
C PHE A 67 -13.95 1.44 -12.74
N LYS A 68 -14.10 2.72 -13.09
CA LYS A 68 -14.14 3.79 -12.07
C LYS A 68 -15.32 3.63 -11.11
N LYS A 69 -16.46 3.18 -11.62
CA LYS A 69 -17.67 2.97 -10.83
C LYS A 69 -17.52 1.80 -9.86
N ILE A 70 -16.93 0.70 -10.34
CA ILE A 70 -16.80 -0.53 -9.54
C ILE A 70 -15.53 -0.55 -8.67
N LEU A 71 -14.55 0.31 -8.92
CA LEU A 71 -13.25 0.29 -8.25
C LEU A 71 -13.32 0.15 -6.72
N PRO A 72 -14.16 0.90 -5.98
CA PRO A 72 -14.20 0.76 -4.53
C PRO A 72 -14.63 -0.64 -4.07
N LEU A 73 -15.69 -1.17 -4.66
CA LEU A 73 -16.21 -2.50 -4.35
C LEU A 73 -15.25 -3.60 -4.80
N LEU A 74 -14.75 -3.50 -6.03
CA LEU A 74 -13.84 -4.50 -6.58
C LEU A 74 -12.51 -4.54 -5.82
N SER A 75 -12.00 -3.39 -5.35
CA SER A 75 -10.81 -3.35 -4.49
C SER A 75 -11.02 -4.12 -3.19
N GLU A 76 -12.16 -3.94 -2.54
CA GLU A 76 -12.47 -4.64 -1.29
C GLU A 76 -12.56 -6.15 -1.49
N ILE A 77 -13.30 -6.59 -2.51
CA ILE A 77 -13.45 -8.01 -2.84
C ILE A 77 -12.10 -8.62 -3.24
N SER A 78 -11.32 -7.93 -4.06
CA SER A 78 -10.01 -8.38 -4.53
C SER A 78 -9.03 -8.56 -3.37
N LEU A 79 -8.98 -7.59 -2.45
CA LEU A 79 -8.14 -7.68 -1.26
C LEU A 79 -8.56 -8.84 -0.35
N LYS A 80 -9.87 -9.05 -0.16
CA LYS A 80 -10.39 -10.19 0.61
C LYS A 80 -9.88 -11.53 0.05
N HIS A 81 -10.02 -11.74 -1.27
CA HIS A 81 -9.54 -12.98 -1.91
C HIS A 81 -8.02 -13.10 -1.87
N SER A 82 -7.29 -12.01 -2.10
CA SER A 82 -5.82 -11.98 -1.98
C SER A 82 -5.37 -12.37 -0.58
N MET A 83 -6.01 -11.86 0.46
CA MET A 83 -5.68 -12.20 1.85
C MET A 83 -5.97 -13.66 2.19
N ILE A 84 -6.97 -14.28 1.57
CA ILE A 84 -7.21 -15.72 1.72
C ILE A 84 -6.05 -16.53 1.13
N LEU A 85 -5.56 -16.16 -0.07
CA LEU A 85 -4.40 -16.82 -0.68
C LEU A 85 -3.15 -16.67 0.20
N ILE A 86 -2.84 -15.43 0.63
CA ILE A 86 -1.68 -15.15 1.49
C ILE A 86 -1.75 -15.98 2.79
N LYS A 87 -2.91 -16.04 3.44
CA LYS A 87 -3.08 -16.83 4.66
C LYS A 87 -2.88 -18.32 4.43
N ASN A 88 -3.35 -18.84 3.30
CA ASN A 88 -3.17 -20.26 2.94
C ASN A 88 -1.70 -20.58 2.65
N ASP A 89 -1.00 -19.71 1.92
CA ASP A 89 0.43 -19.86 1.62
C ASP A 89 1.27 -19.81 2.90
N LEU A 90 1.02 -18.85 3.79
CA LEU A 90 1.68 -18.76 5.08
C LEU A 90 1.44 -20.03 5.93
N LYS A 91 0.18 -20.50 5.96
CA LYS A 91 -0.17 -21.73 6.67
C LYS A 91 0.57 -22.96 6.11
N SER A 92 0.72 -23.04 4.78
CA SER A 92 1.46 -24.12 4.11
C SER A 92 2.95 -24.13 4.49
N LEU A 93 3.50 -22.96 4.82
CA LEU A 93 4.86 -22.78 5.33
C LEU A 93 4.97 -22.95 6.86
N GLY A 94 3.87 -23.30 7.55
CA GLY A 94 3.82 -23.38 9.01
C GLY A 94 3.86 -22.03 9.73
N ILE A 95 3.59 -20.93 9.01
CA ILE A 95 3.59 -19.57 9.55
C ILE A 95 2.15 -19.18 9.90
N SER A 96 1.93 -18.72 11.12
CA SER A 96 0.66 -18.13 11.56
C SER A 96 0.89 -16.75 12.17
N HIS A 97 0.01 -15.81 11.84
CA HIS A 97 0.01 -14.49 12.42
C HIS A 97 -1.23 -14.32 13.29
N ASP A 98 -1.04 -13.68 14.45
CA ASP A 98 -2.12 -13.44 15.42
C ASP A 98 -2.91 -12.17 15.07
N ASN A 99 -2.24 -11.21 14.39
CA ASN A 99 -2.81 -9.92 14.05
C ASN A 99 -2.53 -9.54 12.59
N PHE A 100 -3.49 -8.86 11.96
CA PHE A 100 -3.39 -8.34 10.59
C PHE A 100 -3.75 -6.86 10.61
N VAL A 101 -2.75 -6.00 10.39
CA VAL A 101 -2.91 -4.54 10.45
C VAL A 101 -3.02 -3.97 9.05
N SER A 102 -4.10 -3.25 8.78
CA SER A 102 -4.39 -2.60 7.49
C SER A 102 -3.80 -1.19 7.45
N GLU A 103 -2.93 -0.91 6.47
CA GLU A 103 -2.40 0.44 6.20
C GLU A 103 -3.53 1.44 5.97
N LYS A 104 -4.54 1.05 5.18
CA LYS A 104 -5.74 1.86 4.94
C LYS A 104 -6.45 2.24 6.23
N SER A 105 -6.49 1.35 7.23
CA SER A 105 -7.11 1.63 8.51
C SER A 105 -6.34 2.68 9.32
N LEU A 106 -5.00 2.65 9.28
CA LEU A 106 -4.15 3.65 9.93
C LEU A 106 -4.37 5.04 9.35
N VAL A 107 -4.45 5.12 8.02
CA VAL A 107 -4.73 6.39 7.31
C VAL A 107 -6.13 6.91 7.67
N LYS A 108 -7.17 6.05 7.63
CA LYS A 108 -8.54 6.45 7.99
C LYS A 108 -8.69 6.94 9.43
N LYS A 109 -7.94 6.36 10.37
CA LYS A 109 -7.90 6.80 11.78
C LYS A 109 -7.07 8.07 11.99
N ASN A 110 -6.52 8.64 10.91
CA ASN A 110 -5.67 9.83 10.93
C ASN A 110 -4.39 9.65 11.80
N LEU A 111 -3.92 8.42 11.95
CA LEU A 111 -2.78 8.12 12.82
C LEU A 111 -1.47 8.68 12.26
N VAL A 112 -1.33 8.77 10.94
CA VAL A 112 -0.15 9.38 10.29
C VAL A 112 -0.02 10.83 10.74
N VAL A 113 -1.09 11.64 10.63
CA VAL A 113 -1.06 13.05 11.03
C VAL A 113 -0.74 13.19 12.52
N LYS A 114 -1.40 12.39 13.39
CA LYS A 114 -1.16 12.43 14.84
C LYS A 114 0.29 12.10 15.20
N SER A 115 0.86 11.08 14.57
CA SER A 115 2.26 10.69 14.79
C SER A 115 3.23 11.77 14.33
N ILE A 116 2.97 12.39 13.17
CA ILE A 116 3.78 13.49 12.65
C ILE A 116 3.70 14.72 13.56
N GLU A 117 2.52 15.08 14.06
CA GLU A 117 2.34 16.18 15.01
C GLU A 117 3.10 15.93 16.33
N TYR A 118 3.02 14.69 16.85
CA TYR A 118 3.78 14.31 18.03
C TYR A 118 5.29 14.49 17.82
N LEU A 119 5.85 13.98 16.70
CA LEU A 119 7.27 14.10 16.40
C LEU A 119 7.69 15.55 16.10
N LYS A 120 6.81 16.37 15.52
CA LYS A 120 7.03 17.80 15.30
C LYS A 120 7.15 18.54 16.64
N ASN A 121 6.28 18.24 17.61
CA ASN A 121 6.34 18.80 18.98
C ASN A 121 7.64 18.39 19.70
N LYS A 122 8.19 17.20 19.40
CA LYS A 122 9.51 16.76 19.89
C LYS A 122 10.70 17.37 19.12
N LYS A 123 10.46 18.23 18.14
CA LYS A 123 11.50 18.86 17.28
C LYS A 123 12.30 17.87 16.42
N TYR A 124 11.78 16.69 16.17
CA TYR A 124 12.37 15.68 15.31
C TYR A 124 11.97 15.85 13.83
N ILE A 125 11.06 16.77 13.54
CA ILE A 125 10.61 17.09 12.18
C ILE A 125 10.88 18.57 11.91
N GLU A 126 11.37 18.84 10.69
CA GLU A 126 11.52 20.21 10.17
C GLU A 126 11.07 20.28 8.71
N GLU A 127 10.85 21.50 8.23
CA GLU A 127 10.68 21.78 6.82
C GLU A 127 12.02 22.07 6.19
N GLY A 128 12.40 21.33 5.17
CA GLY A 128 13.70 21.46 4.54
C GLY A 128 13.76 20.90 3.12
N TYR A 129 14.96 20.81 2.62
CA TYR A 129 15.28 20.28 1.30
C TYR A 129 16.21 19.08 1.47
N LEU A 130 15.87 17.97 0.83
CA LEU A 130 16.75 16.82 0.76
C LEU A 130 17.60 16.87 -0.51
N SER A 131 18.77 16.25 -0.44
CA SER A 131 19.58 15.95 -1.62
C SER A 131 18.91 14.85 -2.46
N PRO A 132 19.20 14.75 -3.77
CA PRO A 132 18.73 13.64 -4.58
C PRO A 132 19.21 12.31 -4.00
N PRO A 133 18.41 11.21 -4.14
CA PRO A 133 18.86 9.88 -3.75
C PRO A 133 20.16 9.51 -4.46
N LYS A 134 21.02 8.74 -3.80
CA LYS A 134 22.26 8.22 -4.40
C LYS A 134 21.92 7.46 -5.69
N GLY A 135 22.57 7.83 -6.81
CA GLY A 135 22.32 7.24 -8.14
C GLY A 135 21.27 7.95 -8.99
N GLU A 136 20.56 8.97 -8.46
CA GLU A 136 19.59 9.78 -9.21
C GLU A 136 20.06 11.23 -9.45
N GLU A 137 21.32 11.51 -9.24
CA GLU A 137 21.92 12.86 -9.29
C GLU A 137 21.75 13.55 -10.64
N ASN A 138 21.57 12.78 -11.74
CA ASN A 138 21.43 13.28 -13.12
C ASN A 138 19.98 13.20 -13.67
N ARG A 139 19.01 12.76 -12.88
CA ARG A 139 17.61 12.80 -13.30
C ARG A 139 16.99 14.10 -12.84
N ASN A 140 16.01 14.63 -13.59
CA ASN A 140 15.28 15.89 -13.37
C ASN A 140 14.81 16.11 -11.92
N TRP A 141 15.72 16.03 -10.94
CA TRP A 141 15.44 16.25 -9.55
C TRP A 141 15.05 17.70 -9.32
N LYS A 142 13.78 17.90 -8.97
CA LYS A 142 13.30 19.22 -8.56
C LYS A 142 13.44 19.35 -7.05
N LYS A 143 14.28 20.25 -6.62
CA LYS A 143 14.42 20.62 -5.20
C LYS A 143 13.07 21.18 -4.73
N SER A 144 12.41 20.48 -3.82
CA SER A 144 11.14 20.91 -3.24
C SER A 144 11.21 20.90 -1.72
N LYS A 145 10.59 21.88 -1.10
CA LYS A 145 10.48 21.98 0.35
C LYS A 145 9.51 20.92 0.86
N ARG A 146 9.90 20.12 1.84
CA ARG A 146 9.14 18.98 2.37
C ARG A 146 9.24 18.90 3.89
N LEU A 147 8.34 18.18 4.52
CA LEU A 147 8.52 17.72 5.88
C LEU A 147 9.57 16.62 5.91
N ILE A 148 10.56 16.79 6.78
CA ILE A 148 11.73 15.91 6.90
C ILE A 148 11.82 15.43 8.35
N PHE A 149 11.98 14.13 8.53
CA PHE A 149 12.31 13.53 9.82
C PHE A 149 13.84 13.49 9.97
N LYS A 150 14.35 13.99 11.09
CA LYS A 150 15.79 14.04 11.41
C LYS A 150 16.32 12.68 11.82
N SER A 151 16.27 11.71 10.92
CA SER A 151 16.70 10.33 11.22
C SER A 151 18.21 10.23 11.48
N THR A 152 18.99 11.18 11.00
CA THR A 152 20.43 11.27 11.31
C THR A 152 20.72 11.43 12.80
N LEU A 153 19.81 12.04 13.58
CA LEU A 153 19.91 12.11 15.04
C LEU A 153 19.83 10.73 15.71
N PHE A 154 19.35 9.72 15.00
CA PHE A 154 19.15 8.36 15.49
C PHE A 154 20.05 7.34 14.79
N GLY A 155 21.08 7.80 14.06
CA GLY A 155 22.10 6.95 13.45
C GLY A 155 21.83 6.53 12.00
N ASP A 156 20.85 7.14 11.32
CA ASP A 156 20.64 6.94 9.88
C ASP A 156 21.67 7.76 9.07
N ASP A 157 21.97 7.35 7.86
CA ASP A 157 22.91 8.03 6.96
C ASP A 157 22.37 9.36 6.43
N THR A 158 21.06 9.49 6.30
CA THR A 158 20.39 10.67 5.73
C THR A 158 19.02 10.87 6.35
N ASP A 159 18.60 12.13 6.47
CA ASP A 159 17.24 12.45 6.90
C ASP A 159 16.19 11.99 5.89
N ARG A 160 15.00 11.67 6.37
CA ARG A 160 13.95 11.03 5.56
C ARG A 160 12.78 11.97 5.27
N ALA A 161 12.36 12.02 4.00
CA ALA A 161 11.15 12.74 3.62
C ALA A 161 9.89 12.07 4.18
N LEU A 162 9.02 12.85 4.77
CA LEU A 162 7.70 12.42 5.24
C LEU A 162 6.60 12.67 4.21
N GLN A 163 6.81 13.63 3.31
CA GLN A 163 5.89 13.96 2.22
C GLN A 163 6.56 13.83 0.85
N LYS A 164 5.78 13.44 -0.15
CA LYS A 164 6.14 13.49 -1.57
C LYS A 164 5.98 14.91 -2.11
N ASN A 165 6.37 15.14 -3.37
CA ASN A 165 6.25 16.46 -4.03
C ASN A 165 4.80 16.95 -4.16
N ASP A 166 3.85 16.03 -4.23
CA ASP A 166 2.41 16.29 -4.34
C ASP A 166 1.72 16.49 -2.98
N GLY A 167 2.50 16.50 -1.87
CA GLY A 167 2.01 16.63 -0.51
C GLY A 167 1.46 15.35 0.11
N THR A 168 1.40 14.24 -0.63
CA THR A 168 1.00 12.95 -0.08
C THR A 168 2.08 12.36 0.82
N TRP A 169 1.68 11.49 1.76
CA TRP A 169 2.60 10.84 2.67
C TRP A 169 3.49 9.84 1.95
N THR A 170 4.75 9.74 2.39
CA THR A 170 5.65 8.67 1.97
C THR A 170 5.34 7.37 2.72
N TYR A 171 5.86 6.25 2.25
CA TYR A 171 5.82 4.99 2.99
C TYR A 171 6.42 5.13 4.39
N PHE A 172 7.52 5.85 4.52
CA PHE A 172 8.17 6.08 5.81
C PHE A 172 7.26 6.78 6.83
N ALA A 173 6.43 7.74 6.40
CA ALA A 173 5.44 8.38 7.27
C ALA A 173 4.35 7.39 7.73
N ASN A 174 3.92 6.49 6.86
CA ASN A 174 2.96 5.44 7.19
C ASN A 174 3.57 4.41 8.16
N ASP A 175 4.83 4.04 7.98
CA ASP A 175 5.57 3.14 8.87
C ASP A 175 5.72 3.73 10.27
N ILE A 176 6.00 5.03 10.39
CA ILE A 176 6.02 5.73 11.69
C ILE A 176 4.67 5.59 12.40
N ALA A 177 3.56 5.82 11.70
CA ALA A 177 2.23 5.69 12.27
C ALA A 177 1.92 4.26 12.70
N TYR A 178 2.32 3.29 11.89
CA TYR A 178 2.18 1.87 12.20
C TYR A 178 2.95 1.48 13.47
N HIS A 179 4.20 1.89 13.59
CA HIS A 179 4.99 1.60 14.78
C HIS A 179 4.49 2.34 16.01
N ALA A 180 3.96 3.56 15.87
CA ALA A 180 3.33 4.29 16.97
C ALA A 180 2.06 3.58 17.47
N ASP A 181 1.20 3.08 16.55
CA ASP A 181 -0.01 2.33 16.91
C ASP A 181 0.34 0.99 17.61
N LYS A 182 1.44 0.36 17.20
CA LYS A 182 1.90 -0.92 17.75
C LYS A 182 2.40 -0.84 19.18
N VAL A 183 2.88 0.32 19.63
CA VAL A 183 3.45 0.52 20.98
C VAL A 183 2.51 1.30 21.90
N SER A 184 1.36 1.75 21.40
CA SER A 184 0.33 2.46 22.18
C SER A 184 -0.60 1.46 22.87
#